data_cea986a6c9e2442a0773c1b86f85b59b
#
_entry.id   cea986a6c9e2442a0773c1b86f85b59b
#
_cell.length_a   1.000
_cell.length_b   1.000
_cell.length_c   1.000
_cell.angle_alpha   90.00
_cell.angle_beta   90.00
_cell.angle_gamma   90.00
#
_symmetry.space_group_name_H-M   'P 1'
#
loop_
_entity.id
_entity.type
_entity.pdbx_description
1 polymer ?
#
loop_
_entity_poly.entity_id
_entity_poly.type
_entity_poly.pdbx_seq_one_letter_code
_entity_poly.pdbx_strand_id
1 'polypeptide(L)'
;WSSDVCSSDLSHHLVLSGIGKIAGYDPKSGKQLWLFDKISGNSTPTPVPIGNGRFLIGASSGRGESTTGKAAQSNGLVQISSKEGKYQAEFVWQAKQATSSFGSPLAHGGQAYFVNRSGVLFCLDLKTGEEVYTARIKSSVWATPLGIGNQVLLFGKDGTTTVVDAGQSFKKLAVHTIWEKDQATESEGSAAPSFGGPVLYSGILAG
;
A
#
# COMPACT_ATOMS: atom_id res chain seq x y z
N TRP A 1 9.09 8.26 7.84
CA TRP A 1 9.84 8.65 6.62
C TRP A 1 10.26 7.38 5.94
N SER A 2 9.61 7.02 4.87
CA SER A 2 10.01 5.89 4.04
C SER A 2 10.50 6.44 2.72
N SER A 3 11.74 6.15 2.38
CA SER A 3 12.36 6.55 1.14
C SER A 3 12.73 5.32 0.33
N ASP A 4 12.13 5.14 -0.82
CA ASP A 4 12.52 4.12 -1.76
C ASP A 4 13.31 4.74 -2.91
N VAL A 5 14.41 4.10 -3.26
CA VAL A 5 15.24 4.49 -4.40
C VAL A 5 14.74 3.77 -5.65
N CYS A 6 14.11 4.51 -6.55
CA CYS A 6 13.70 3.98 -7.84
C CYS A 6 14.86 4.10 -8.83
N SER A 7 15.34 2.96 -9.33
CA SER A 7 16.36 2.93 -10.37
C SER A 7 15.72 2.98 -11.76
N SER A 8 15.99 4.04 -12.51
CA SER A 8 15.74 4.09 -13.95
C SER A 8 17.07 4.27 -14.69
N ASP A 9 17.36 3.36 -15.51
CA ASP A 9 18.47 3.16 -16.47
C ASP A 9 19.87 3.73 -16.16
N LEU A 10 20.05 4.84 -15.51
CA LEU A 10 21.37 5.42 -15.19
C LEU A 10 21.34 6.37 -13.99
N SER A 11 20.18 6.65 -13.42
CA SER A 11 20.05 7.55 -12.27
C SER A 11 19.13 6.97 -11.19
N HIS A 12 19.56 7.09 -9.94
CA HIS A 12 18.74 6.74 -8.79
C HIS A 12 17.97 7.97 -8.35
N HIS A 13 16.66 7.87 -8.23
CA HIS A 13 15.83 8.93 -7.67
C HIS A 13 15.39 8.56 -6.27
N LEU A 14 15.48 9.51 -5.35
CA LEU A 14 14.81 9.43 -4.06
C LEU A 14 13.34 9.85 -4.26
N VAL A 15 12.41 8.91 -4.07
CA VAL A 15 10.98 9.17 -4.23
C VAL A 15 10.33 9.37 -2.87
N LEU A 16 9.72 10.51 -2.68
CA LEU A 16 9.03 10.88 -1.44
C LEU A 16 7.55 11.12 -1.70
N SER A 17 6.70 10.53 -0.86
CA SER A 17 5.27 10.81 -0.85
C SER A 17 4.88 11.79 0.23
N GLY A 18 3.88 12.60 -0.04
CA GLY A 18 3.32 13.59 0.87
C GLY A 18 1.85 13.83 0.59
N ILE A 19 1.25 14.78 1.30
CA ILE A 19 -0.16 15.10 1.10
C ILE A 19 -0.37 15.66 -0.31
N GLY A 20 -1.15 14.95 -1.11
CA GLY A 20 -1.55 15.37 -2.46
C GLY A 20 -0.45 15.31 -3.53
N LYS A 21 0.74 14.80 -3.21
CA LYS A 21 1.87 14.80 -4.16
C LYS A 21 2.91 13.73 -3.87
N ILE A 22 3.63 13.37 -4.92
CA ILE A 22 4.85 12.54 -4.87
C ILE A 22 5.92 13.29 -5.66
N ALA A 23 7.14 13.30 -5.15
CA ALA A 23 8.25 13.99 -5.79
C ALA A 23 9.49 13.10 -5.85
N GLY A 24 10.26 13.26 -6.91
CA GLY A 24 11.55 12.62 -7.09
C GLY A 24 12.69 13.62 -6.94
N TYR A 25 13.73 13.21 -6.26
CA TYR A 25 14.91 14.01 -5.98
C TYR A 25 16.18 13.29 -6.41
N ASP A 26 17.17 14.05 -6.80
CA ASP A 26 18.53 13.54 -6.93
C ASP A 26 19.11 13.31 -5.51
N PRO A 27 19.46 12.07 -5.16
CA PRO A 27 19.92 11.74 -3.81
C PRO A 27 21.28 12.37 -3.46
N LYS A 28 22.07 12.80 -4.45
CA LYS A 28 23.38 13.40 -4.24
C LYS A 28 23.27 14.91 -3.96
N SER A 29 22.45 15.61 -4.75
CA SER A 29 22.34 17.07 -4.66
C SER A 29 21.11 17.55 -3.87
N GLY A 30 20.14 16.66 -3.62
CA GLY A 30 18.85 17.03 -3.05
C GLY A 30 17.95 17.82 -4.00
N LYS A 31 18.35 18.00 -5.27
CA LYS A 31 17.57 18.75 -6.26
C LYS A 31 16.31 17.96 -6.63
N GLN A 32 15.16 18.64 -6.62
CA GLN A 32 13.92 18.06 -7.13
C GLN A 32 14.02 17.88 -8.65
N LEU A 33 13.78 16.66 -9.11
CA LEU A 33 13.82 16.25 -10.52
C LEU A 33 12.44 16.30 -11.18
N TRP A 34 11.41 15.90 -10.44
CA TRP A 34 10.02 15.88 -10.91
C TRP A 34 9.04 15.99 -9.74
N LEU A 35 7.82 16.38 -10.08
CA LEU A 35 6.69 16.46 -9.17
C LEU A 35 5.48 15.80 -9.83
N PHE A 36 4.77 14.98 -9.07
CA PHE A 36 3.50 14.38 -9.44
C PHE A 36 2.44 14.79 -8.41
N ASP A 37 1.50 15.63 -8.81
CA ASP A 37 0.48 16.26 -7.97
C ASP A 37 -0.96 15.82 -8.31
N LYS A 38 -1.09 14.74 -9.11
CA LYS A 38 -2.37 14.22 -9.57
C LYS A 38 -3.03 13.25 -8.57
N ILE A 39 -2.71 13.38 -7.30
CA ILE A 39 -3.30 12.57 -6.23
C ILE A 39 -4.06 13.47 -5.26
N SER A 40 -5.11 12.92 -4.66
CA SER A 40 -5.89 13.58 -3.62
C SER A 40 -5.82 12.75 -2.34
N GLY A 41 -5.77 13.42 -1.20
CA GLY A 41 -5.77 12.75 0.09
C GLY A 41 -4.40 12.50 0.69
N ASN A 42 -4.37 11.66 1.70
CA ASN A 42 -3.17 11.37 2.46
C ASN A 42 -2.38 10.22 1.85
N SER A 43 -1.17 10.48 1.42
CA SER A 43 -0.26 9.52 0.81
C SER A 43 0.76 9.00 1.84
N THR A 44 0.24 8.45 2.96
CA THR A 44 1.06 7.79 3.99
C THR A 44 1.80 6.55 3.43
N PRO A 45 1.18 5.73 2.55
CA PRO A 45 1.87 4.60 1.94
C PRO A 45 3.11 5.04 1.17
N THR A 46 4.18 4.26 1.30
CA THR A 46 5.40 4.43 0.51
C THR A 46 5.15 4.02 -0.94
N PRO A 47 5.62 4.79 -1.94
CA PRO A 47 5.66 4.34 -3.33
C PRO A 47 6.51 3.08 -3.47
N VAL A 48 5.98 2.05 -4.15
CA VAL A 48 6.65 0.75 -4.26
C VAL A 48 7.20 0.56 -5.67
N PRO A 49 8.54 0.55 -5.85
CA PRO A 49 9.15 0.39 -7.16
C PRO A 49 8.89 -1.01 -7.71
N ILE A 50 8.59 -1.10 -9.00
CA ILE A 50 8.40 -2.36 -9.72
C ILE A 50 9.33 -2.50 -10.95
N GLY A 51 10.33 -1.61 -11.03
CA GLY A 51 11.30 -1.59 -12.12
C GLY A 51 10.88 -0.73 -13.31
N ASN A 52 11.84 -0.45 -14.19
CA ASN A 52 11.66 0.32 -15.43
C ASN A 52 11.03 1.70 -15.22
N GLY A 53 11.39 2.39 -14.13
CA GLY A 53 10.84 3.70 -13.76
C GLY A 53 9.36 3.68 -13.38
N ARG A 54 8.80 2.51 -13.03
CA ARG A 54 7.42 2.36 -12.59
C ARG A 54 7.35 2.09 -11.10
N PHE A 55 6.30 2.59 -10.47
CA PHE A 55 6.03 2.35 -9.06
C PHE A 55 4.54 2.41 -8.76
N LEU A 56 4.11 1.55 -7.82
CA LEU A 56 2.77 1.59 -7.26
C LEU A 56 2.68 2.70 -6.23
N ILE A 57 1.55 3.39 -6.22
CA ILE A 57 1.23 4.39 -5.22
C ILE A 57 -0.08 4.05 -4.51
N GLY A 58 -0.10 4.35 -3.21
CA GLY A 58 -1.27 4.23 -2.37
C GLY A 58 -1.62 5.58 -1.75
N ALA A 59 -2.90 5.83 -1.62
CA ALA A 59 -3.43 6.99 -0.93
C ALA A 59 -4.79 6.68 -0.29
N SER A 60 -5.11 7.38 0.79
CA SER A 60 -6.40 7.29 1.46
C SER A 60 -7.06 8.64 1.56
N SER A 61 -8.38 8.66 1.72
CA SER A 61 -9.16 9.88 1.94
C SER A 61 -9.07 10.42 3.38
N GLY A 62 -8.30 9.77 4.26
CA GLY A 62 -8.17 10.16 5.66
C GLY A 62 -9.26 9.56 6.57
N ARG A 63 -9.60 10.24 7.65
CA ARG A 63 -10.67 9.79 8.57
C ARG A 63 -12.02 9.90 7.84
N GLY A 64 -12.76 8.81 7.80
CA GLY A 64 -14.06 8.75 7.10
C GLY A 64 -13.91 8.38 5.63
N GLU A 65 -13.01 7.44 5.34
CA GLU A 65 -12.82 6.93 3.98
C GLU A 65 -14.16 6.63 3.31
N SER A 66 -14.56 7.58 2.46
CA SER A 66 -15.57 7.30 1.47
C SER A 66 -14.90 6.45 0.38
N THR A 67 -15.50 5.33 0.06
CA THR A 67 -15.13 4.51 -1.10
C THR A 67 -15.46 5.22 -2.42
N THR A 68 -15.85 6.48 -2.37
CA THR A 68 -16.17 7.29 -3.53
C THR A 68 -14.92 7.64 -4.33
N GLY A 69 -14.99 7.40 -5.61
CA GLY A 69 -13.99 7.39 -6.66
C GLY A 69 -12.75 8.29 -6.59
N LYS A 70 -12.78 9.45 -5.95
CA LYS A 70 -11.60 10.36 -5.91
C LYS A 70 -10.41 9.79 -5.11
N ALA A 71 -10.67 9.12 -3.98
CA ALA A 71 -9.61 8.51 -3.19
C ALA A 71 -9.01 7.30 -3.93
N ALA A 72 -9.86 6.47 -4.53
CA ALA A 72 -9.40 5.34 -5.33
C ALA A 72 -8.55 5.79 -6.52
N GLN A 73 -8.94 6.84 -7.22
CA GLN A 73 -8.19 7.42 -8.35
C GLN A 73 -6.80 7.94 -7.98
N SER A 74 -6.50 8.06 -6.70
CA SER A 74 -5.16 8.39 -6.20
C SER A 74 -4.29 7.15 -5.97
N ASN A 75 -4.81 5.95 -6.22
CA ASN A 75 -4.09 4.68 -6.14
C ASN A 75 -3.87 4.15 -7.56
N GLY A 76 -2.72 3.58 -7.80
CA GLY A 76 -2.43 3.07 -9.13
C GLY A 76 -0.96 2.88 -9.43
N LEU A 77 -0.67 2.71 -10.70
CA LEU A 77 0.68 2.55 -11.24
C LEU A 77 1.09 3.84 -11.94
N VAL A 78 2.24 4.36 -11.55
CA VAL A 78 2.85 5.57 -12.13
C VAL A 78 4.11 5.17 -12.89
N GLN A 79 4.34 5.80 -14.03
CA GLN A 79 5.55 5.72 -14.85
C GLN A 79 6.30 7.04 -14.79
N ILE A 80 7.60 6.98 -14.53
CA ILE A 80 8.52 8.08 -14.78
C ILE A 80 9.09 7.91 -16.19
N SER A 81 9.06 8.97 -16.97
CA SER A 81 9.70 9.06 -18.27
C SER A 81 10.65 10.27 -18.30
N SER A 82 11.67 10.19 -19.17
CA SER A 82 12.58 11.32 -19.41
C SER A 82 12.52 11.71 -20.89
N LYS A 83 12.31 12.99 -21.14
CA LYS A 83 12.38 13.57 -22.49
C LYS A 83 13.23 14.83 -22.43
N GLU A 84 14.29 14.87 -23.26
CA GLU A 84 15.20 16.01 -23.36
C GLU A 84 15.77 16.45 -21.97
N GLY A 85 16.08 15.48 -21.12
CA GLY A 85 16.62 15.75 -19.77
C GLY A 85 15.60 16.23 -18.74
N LYS A 86 14.31 16.28 -19.11
CA LYS A 86 13.21 16.62 -18.19
C LYS A 86 12.45 15.35 -17.82
N TYR A 87 12.26 15.15 -16.52
CA TYR A 87 11.49 14.02 -16.01
C TYR A 87 10.02 14.39 -15.87
N GLN A 88 9.16 13.44 -16.23
CA GLN A 88 7.71 13.53 -16.08
C GLN A 88 7.19 12.24 -15.43
N ALA A 89 6.16 12.37 -14.59
CA ALA A 89 5.50 11.24 -13.97
C ALA A 89 4.01 11.25 -14.34
N GLU A 90 3.50 10.11 -14.80
CA GLU A 90 2.12 9.96 -15.24
C GLU A 90 1.55 8.62 -14.79
N PHE A 91 0.23 8.57 -14.58
CA PHE A 91 -0.45 7.30 -14.37
C PHE A 91 -0.39 6.42 -15.61
N VAL A 92 0.03 5.17 -15.44
CA VAL A 92 -0.20 4.08 -16.39
C VAL A 92 -1.65 3.64 -16.29
N TRP A 93 -2.11 3.47 -15.05
CA TRP A 93 -3.51 3.22 -14.72
C TRP A 93 -3.84 3.72 -13.32
N GLN A 94 -5.11 4.03 -13.11
CA GLN A 94 -5.69 4.43 -11.83
C GLN A 94 -6.70 3.40 -11.37
N ALA A 95 -6.68 3.07 -10.08
CA ALA A 95 -7.66 2.17 -9.51
C ALA A 95 -9.07 2.78 -9.52
N LYS A 96 -10.06 1.96 -9.79
CA LYS A 96 -11.48 2.39 -9.77
C LYS A 96 -12.03 2.45 -8.34
N GLN A 97 -11.65 1.49 -7.49
CA GLN A 97 -12.16 1.34 -6.12
C GLN A 97 -11.08 1.04 -5.09
N ALA A 98 -9.91 0.50 -5.50
CA ALA A 98 -8.86 0.09 -4.59
C ALA A 98 -8.24 1.29 -3.87
N THR A 99 -8.05 1.15 -2.56
CA THR A 99 -7.41 2.15 -1.70
C THR A 99 -6.43 1.50 -0.74
N SER A 100 -5.34 2.20 -0.45
CA SER A 100 -4.44 1.88 0.66
C SER A 100 -4.58 2.93 1.74
N SER A 101 -4.71 2.52 3.01
CA SER A 101 -4.87 3.49 4.10
C SER A 101 -3.52 3.88 4.70
N PHE A 102 -2.78 2.93 5.24
CA PHE A 102 -1.50 3.14 5.93
C PHE A 102 -0.40 2.28 5.35
N GLY A 103 -0.66 0.98 5.14
CA GLY A 103 0.27 0.06 4.48
C GLY A 103 0.48 0.41 3.02
N SER A 104 1.70 0.22 2.54
CA SER A 104 2.00 0.37 1.12
C SER A 104 1.31 -0.72 0.29
N PRO A 105 0.99 -0.48 -0.98
CA PRO A 105 0.55 -1.54 -1.86
C PRO A 105 1.67 -2.58 -2.05
N LEU A 106 1.31 -3.78 -2.50
CA LEU A 106 2.26 -4.84 -2.81
C LEU A 106 2.14 -5.23 -4.28
N ALA A 107 3.27 -5.30 -4.98
CA ALA A 107 3.37 -5.96 -6.29
C ALA A 107 3.90 -7.37 -6.09
N HIS A 108 3.12 -8.40 -6.43
CA HIS A 108 3.51 -9.79 -6.25
C HIS A 108 2.77 -10.71 -7.22
N GLY A 109 3.48 -11.67 -7.84
CA GLY A 109 2.86 -12.66 -8.74
C GLY A 109 2.13 -12.06 -9.95
N GLY A 110 2.55 -10.89 -10.45
CA GLY A 110 1.85 -10.19 -11.54
C GLY A 110 0.60 -9.43 -11.11
N GLN A 111 0.33 -9.36 -9.82
CA GLN A 111 -0.81 -8.67 -9.22
C GLN A 111 -0.35 -7.45 -8.42
N ALA A 112 -1.26 -6.48 -8.24
CA ALA A 112 -1.14 -5.36 -7.33
C ALA A 112 -2.17 -5.50 -6.21
N TYR A 113 -1.69 -5.58 -4.97
CA TYR A 113 -2.54 -5.73 -3.79
C TYR A 113 -2.62 -4.41 -3.03
N PHE A 114 -3.84 -3.96 -2.79
CA PHE A 114 -4.14 -2.80 -1.95
C PHE A 114 -5.00 -3.25 -0.78
N VAL A 115 -4.71 -2.78 0.40
CA VAL A 115 -5.53 -3.09 1.56
C VAL A 115 -5.82 -1.83 2.36
N ASN A 116 -7.07 -1.63 2.68
CA ASN A 116 -7.47 -0.49 3.49
C ASN A 116 -7.59 -0.86 4.99
N ARG A 117 -7.67 0.16 5.84
CA ARG A 117 -7.78 -0.01 7.29
C ARG A 117 -9.02 -0.79 7.74
N SER A 118 -10.05 -0.84 6.90
CA SER A 118 -11.27 -1.60 7.19
C SER A 118 -11.14 -3.08 6.85
N GLY A 119 -9.96 -3.53 6.40
CA GLY A 119 -9.71 -4.91 6.02
C GLY A 119 -10.33 -5.30 4.67
N VAL A 120 -10.53 -4.35 3.77
CA VAL A 120 -10.86 -4.67 2.38
C VAL A 120 -9.58 -4.81 1.59
N LEU A 121 -9.37 -6.00 1.05
CA LEU A 121 -8.28 -6.36 0.15
C LEU A 121 -8.77 -6.24 -1.29
N PHE A 122 -8.05 -5.48 -2.09
CA PHE A 122 -8.24 -5.38 -3.53
C PHE A 122 -7.03 -6.00 -4.23
N CYS A 123 -7.29 -6.89 -5.15
CA CYS A 123 -6.31 -7.50 -6.05
C CYS A 123 -6.59 -7.02 -7.47
N LEU A 124 -5.63 -6.34 -8.06
CA LEU A 124 -5.70 -5.83 -9.42
C LEU A 124 -4.62 -6.48 -10.28
N ASP A 125 -4.86 -6.64 -11.56
CA ASP A 125 -3.81 -6.99 -12.51
C ASP A 125 -2.75 -5.87 -12.53
N LEU A 126 -1.50 -6.21 -12.29
CA LEU A 126 -0.41 -5.23 -12.17
C LEU A 126 -0.17 -4.45 -13.47
N LYS A 127 -0.46 -5.06 -14.62
CA LYS A 127 -0.20 -4.47 -15.93
C LYS A 127 -1.33 -3.55 -16.39
N THR A 128 -2.59 -3.93 -16.13
CA THR A 128 -3.77 -3.23 -16.64
C THR A 128 -4.50 -2.40 -15.61
N GLY A 129 -4.35 -2.71 -14.32
CA GLY A 129 -5.12 -2.11 -13.22
C GLY A 129 -6.55 -2.62 -13.13
N GLU A 130 -6.93 -3.62 -13.92
CA GLU A 130 -8.25 -4.23 -13.84
C GLU A 130 -8.40 -5.05 -12.55
N GLU A 131 -9.58 -5.01 -11.97
CA GLU A 131 -9.88 -5.77 -10.77
C GLU A 131 -9.92 -7.28 -11.07
N VAL A 132 -9.11 -8.03 -10.33
CA VAL A 132 -9.11 -9.50 -10.34
C VAL A 132 -10.10 -10.02 -9.32
N TYR A 133 -10.01 -9.51 -8.09
CA TYR A 133 -11.00 -9.76 -7.03
C TYR A 133 -10.93 -8.70 -5.95
N THR A 134 -12.02 -8.59 -5.20
CA THR A 134 -12.10 -7.83 -3.95
C THR A 134 -12.62 -8.73 -2.85
N ALA A 135 -12.01 -8.68 -1.66
CA ALA A 135 -12.37 -9.52 -0.53
C ALA A 135 -12.27 -8.77 0.79
N ARG A 136 -13.04 -9.21 1.77
CA ARG A 136 -12.95 -8.69 3.14
C ARG A 136 -12.23 -9.70 4.04
N ILE A 137 -11.19 -9.23 4.71
CA ILE A 137 -10.55 -9.93 5.82
C ILE A 137 -11.11 -9.40 7.15
N LYS A 138 -11.06 -10.22 8.20
CA LYS A 138 -11.70 -9.86 9.48
C LYS A 138 -10.99 -8.74 10.24
N SER A 139 -9.66 -8.65 10.06
CA SER A 139 -8.81 -7.71 10.81
C SER A 139 -8.66 -6.37 10.11
N SER A 140 -8.55 -5.30 10.88
CA SER A 140 -8.07 -4.01 10.41
C SER A 140 -6.58 -4.11 10.06
N VAL A 141 -6.20 -3.76 8.83
CA VAL A 141 -4.81 -3.86 8.36
C VAL A 141 -4.18 -2.48 8.25
N TRP A 142 -3.04 -2.31 8.92
CA TRP A 142 -2.26 -1.08 8.89
C TRP A 142 -0.84 -1.31 8.35
N ALA A 143 -0.38 -2.55 8.40
CA ALA A 143 0.93 -2.93 7.90
C ALA A 143 0.91 -3.13 6.38
N THR A 144 2.07 -2.97 5.76
CA THR A 144 2.30 -3.35 4.37
C THR A 144 2.19 -4.86 4.22
N PRO A 145 1.42 -5.37 3.24
CA PRO A 145 1.38 -6.79 2.92
C PRO A 145 2.75 -7.34 2.49
N LEU A 146 2.98 -8.62 2.67
CA LEU A 146 4.21 -9.29 2.27
C LEU A 146 3.90 -10.45 1.31
N GLY A 147 4.62 -10.51 0.19
CA GLY A 147 4.52 -11.60 -0.78
C GLY A 147 5.63 -12.63 -0.60
N ILE A 148 5.29 -13.92 -0.51
CA ILE A 148 6.27 -15.02 -0.35
C ILE A 148 5.81 -16.21 -1.22
N GLY A 149 6.61 -16.60 -2.20
CA GLY A 149 6.24 -17.71 -3.08
C GLY A 149 4.90 -17.44 -3.77
N ASN A 150 3.92 -18.30 -3.56
CA ASN A 150 2.55 -18.11 -4.08
C ASN A 150 1.57 -17.61 -3.02
N GLN A 151 2.04 -16.84 -2.05
CA GLN A 151 1.23 -16.38 -0.92
C GLN A 151 1.38 -14.89 -0.69
N VAL A 152 0.32 -14.28 -0.15
CA VAL A 152 0.31 -12.91 0.38
C VAL A 152 -0.10 -12.95 1.84
N LEU A 153 0.72 -12.34 2.70
CA LEU A 153 0.50 -12.22 4.13
C LEU A 153 -0.04 -10.84 4.46
N LEU A 154 -1.15 -10.80 5.17
CA LEU A 154 -1.86 -9.59 5.58
C LEU A 154 -1.86 -9.51 7.11
N PHE A 155 -1.25 -8.47 7.66
CA PHE A 155 -1.01 -8.33 9.10
C PHE A 155 -2.06 -7.42 9.73
N GLY A 156 -2.93 -8.00 10.53
CA GLY A 156 -3.94 -7.29 11.31
C GLY A 156 -3.38 -6.60 12.53
N LYS A 157 -3.97 -5.47 12.91
CA LYS A 157 -3.62 -4.73 14.13
C LYS A 157 -3.77 -5.57 15.40
N ASP A 158 -4.65 -6.53 15.38
CA ASP A 158 -4.95 -7.45 16.48
C ASP A 158 -3.99 -8.63 16.57
N GLY A 159 -2.87 -8.60 15.83
CA GLY A 159 -1.90 -9.68 15.79
C GLY A 159 -2.31 -10.85 14.91
N THR A 160 -3.41 -10.73 14.20
CA THR A 160 -3.86 -11.76 13.26
C THR A 160 -3.12 -11.63 11.94
N THR A 161 -2.49 -12.70 11.48
CA THR A 161 -1.92 -12.79 10.13
C THR A 161 -2.84 -13.64 9.27
N THR A 162 -3.41 -13.04 8.23
CA THR A 162 -4.18 -13.77 7.22
C THR A 162 -3.28 -14.09 6.02
N VAL A 163 -3.18 -15.37 5.68
CA VAL A 163 -2.43 -15.85 4.51
C VAL A 163 -3.43 -16.14 3.40
N VAL A 164 -3.21 -15.53 2.24
CA VAL A 164 -4.04 -15.75 1.05
C VAL A 164 -3.19 -16.25 -0.11
N ASP A 165 -3.83 -16.99 -1.01
CA ASP A 165 -3.21 -17.41 -2.27
C ASP A 165 -2.99 -16.20 -3.19
N ALA A 166 -1.82 -16.14 -3.86
CA ALA A 166 -1.50 -15.07 -4.81
C ALA A 166 -2.09 -15.34 -6.22
N GLY A 167 -3.18 -16.11 -6.30
CA GLY A 167 -3.83 -16.49 -7.55
C GLY A 167 -4.87 -15.49 -8.05
N GLN A 168 -5.63 -15.93 -9.06
CA GLN A 168 -6.64 -15.14 -9.77
C GLN A 168 -7.98 -15.02 -9.03
N SER A 169 -8.11 -15.63 -7.86
CA SER A 169 -9.32 -15.56 -7.04
C SER A 169 -8.96 -15.55 -5.56
N PHE A 170 -9.81 -14.94 -4.75
CA PHE A 170 -9.59 -14.91 -3.32
C PHE A 170 -9.69 -16.32 -2.70
N LYS A 171 -8.58 -16.78 -2.16
CA LYS A 171 -8.52 -18.04 -1.40
C LYS A 171 -7.71 -17.81 -0.13
N LYS A 172 -8.39 -17.87 1.00
CA LYS A 172 -7.73 -17.81 2.31
C LYS A 172 -7.13 -19.17 2.62
N LEU A 173 -5.82 -19.23 2.86
CA LEU A 173 -5.06 -20.45 3.12
C LEU A 173 -4.94 -20.72 4.62
N ALA A 174 -4.65 -19.68 5.41
CA ALA A 174 -4.46 -19.81 6.85
C ALA A 174 -4.77 -18.50 7.57
N VAL A 175 -4.95 -18.61 8.87
CA VAL A 175 -5.00 -17.48 9.81
C VAL A 175 -4.18 -17.87 11.01
N HIS A 176 -3.22 -17.01 11.36
CA HIS A 176 -2.38 -17.16 12.55
C HIS A 176 -2.61 -16.00 13.48
N THR A 177 -2.53 -16.24 14.78
CA THR A 177 -2.59 -15.20 15.80
C THR A 177 -1.29 -15.22 16.59
N ILE A 178 -0.60 -14.08 16.65
CA ILE A 178 0.71 -13.97 17.31
C ILE A 178 0.54 -13.89 18.82
N TRP A 179 -0.55 -13.24 19.29
CA TRP A 179 -0.90 -13.14 20.71
C TRP A 179 -2.40 -13.35 20.88
N GLU A 180 -2.77 -13.97 21.98
CA GLU A 180 -4.18 -14.06 22.39
C GLU A 180 -4.64 -12.67 22.87
N LYS A 181 -5.88 -12.30 22.50
CA LYS A 181 -6.51 -11.16 23.16
C LYS A 181 -6.61 -11.48 24.63
N ASP A 182 -5.90 -10.75 25.46
CA ASP A 182 -6.17 -10.77 26.89
C ASP A 182 -7.66 -10.49 27.07
N GLN A 183 -8.35 -11.39 27.75
CA GLN A 183 -9.72 -11.18 28.21
C GLN A 183 -9.78 -10.14 29.33
N ALA A 184 -8.77 -9.29 29.42
CA ALA A 184 -8.62 -8.27 30.43
C ALA A 184 -9.60 -7.14 30.16
N THR A 185 -10.68 -7.22 30.90
CA THR A 185 -11.51 -6.11 31.37
C THR A 185 -12.18 -5.28 30.27
N GLU A 186 -13.35 -5.74 29.84
CA GLU A 186 -14.44 -4.81 29.62
C GLU A 186 -14.77 -4.13 30.96
N SER A 187 -14.03 -3.10 31.30
CA SER A 187 -14.47 -2.17 32.32
C SER A 187 -15.58 -1.35 31.69
N GLU A 188 -16.79 -1.63 32.09
CA GLU A 188 -17.96 -0.83 31.80
C GLU A 188 -17.62 0.64 32.11
N GLY A 189 -17.62 1.48 31.06
CA GLY A 189 -17.61 2.93 31.24
C GLY A 189 -16.56 3.74 30.48
N SER A 190 -15.65 3.17 29.69
CA SER A 190 -14.72 3.98 28.90
C SER A 190 -15.06 3.96 27.41
N ALA A 191 -15.47 5.11 26.90
CA ALA A 191 -15.81 5.32 25.49
C ALA A 191 -14.60 5.35 24.52
N ALA A 192 -13.43 4.91 24.95
CA ALA A 192 -12.26 4.75 24.09
C ALA A 192 -11.92 3.27 23.99
N PRO A 193 -11.78 2.70 22.78
CA PRO A 193 -11.25 1.35 22.65
C PRO A 193 -9.84 1.34 23.23
N SER A 194 -9.67 0.71 24.39
CA SER A 194 -8.35 0.41 24.91
C SER A 194 -7.70 -0.58 23.93
N PHE A 195 -6.67 -0.14 23.26
CA PHE A 195 -5.83 -1.05 22.48
C PHE A 195 -4.98 -1.85 23.45
N GLY A 196 -5.55 -2.92 23.99
CA GLY A 196 -4.95 -3.75 25.01
C GLY A 196 -3.87 -4.71 24.51
N GLY A 197 -3.08 -4.32 23.53
CA GLY A 197 -2.00 -5.17 23.03
C GLY A 197 -1.11 -4.47 22.00
N PRO A 198 0.03 -5.07 21.66
CA PRO A 198 0.91 -4.53 20.63
C PRO A 198 0.20 -4.51 19.28
N VAL A 199 0.49 -3.49 18.48
CA VAL A 199 -0.05 -3.31 17.13
C VAL A 199 1.04 -3.59 16.12
N LEU A 200 0.77 -4.51 15.19
CA LEU A 200 1.70 -4.81 14.10
C LEU A 200 1.56 -3.78 12.98
N TYR A 201 2.60 -2.99 12.75
CA TYR A 201 2.67 -2.03 11.66
C TYR A 201 3.50 -2.51 10.46
N SER A 202 4.41 -3.45 10.68
CA SER A 202 5.31 -3.94 9.65
C SER A 202 5.69 -5.38 9.92
N GLY A 203 5.99 -6.10 8.85
CA GLY A 203 6.58 -7.42 8.90
C GLY A 203 7.81 -7.45 7.99
N ILE A 204 8.83 -8.18 8.39
CA ILE A 204 10.00 -8.47 7.57
C ILE A 204 10.18 -9.98 7.46
N LEU A 205 10.64 -10.40 6.30
CA LEU A 205 11.07 -11.78 6.09
C LEU A 205 12.53 -11.88 6.56
N ALA A 206 12.76 -12.74 7.56
CA ALA A 206 14.11 -13.13 7.96
C ALA A 206 14.41 -14.50 7.36
N GLY A 207 15.53 -14.64 6.68
CA GLY A 207 16.04 -15.88 6.10
C GLY A 207 17.33 -16.34 6.77
#